data_a9dd62ac012eeff780528f3889b83265
#
_entry.id   a9dd62ac012eeff780528f3889b83265
#
_cell.length_a   1.000
_cell.length_b   1.000
_cell.length_c   1.000
_cell.angle_alpha   90.00
_cell.angle_beta   90.00
_cell.angle_gamma   90.00
#
_symmetry.space_group_name_H-M   'P 1'
#
loop_
_entity.id
_entity.type
_entity.pdbx_description
1 polymer ?
#
loop_
_entity_poly.entity_id
_entity_poly.type
_entity_poly.pdbx_seq_one_letter_code
_entity_poly.pdbx_strand_id
1 'polypeptide(L)'
;RPFYSGVTAQSWDTPREIDGGALIDFYGVYWTQEHPGEQSGGFFPAAEVEAYVRQFFTADPTETMRAHARYDAQRDAYEFTGLGGGASGRVVGAALDGDMLTLDYAAFSAADDTTVMWEGTLSIVLKEDGSFQYASNIRSPSSGTGNQGAAA
;
A
#
# COMPACT_ATOMS: atom_id res chain seq x y z
N ARG A 1 7.14 -4.96 -6.26
CA ARG A 1 6.01 -4.58 -7.12
C ARG A 1 5.61 -3.16 -6.84
N PRO A 2 5.31 -2.40 -7.88
CA PRO A 2 4.94 -1.00 -7.68
C PRO A 2 3.52 -0.81 -7.15
N PHE A 3 2.68 -1.83 -7.15
CA PHE A 3 1.30 -1.71 -6.71
C PHE A 3 0.98 -2.74 -5.64
N TYR A 4 0.52 -2.25 -4.49
CA TYR A 4 -0.07 -3.09 -3.46
C TYR A 4 -1.42 -2.48 -3.09
N SER A 5 -2.49 -3.26 -3.30
CA SER A 5 -3.84 -2.76 -3.15
C SER A 5 -4.15 -2.25 -1.75
N GLY A 6 -3.50 -2.81 -0.74
CA GLY A 6 -3.75 -2.38 0.64
C GLY A 6 -3.43 -0.91 0.88
N VAL A 7 -2.33 -0.41 0.34
CA VAL A 7 -1.95 0.98 0.55
C VAL A 7 -2.63 1.94 -0.43
N THR A 8 -3.17 1.43 -1.53
CA THR A 8 -3.87 2.27 -2.51
C THR A 8 -5.38 2.28 -2.32
N ALA A 9 -5.91 1.45 -1.43
CA ALA A 9 -7.35 1.39 -1.18
C ALA A 9 -7.89 2.62 -0.46
N GLN A 10 -7.03 3.44 0.11
CA GLN A 10 -7.40 4.65 0.83
C GLN A 10 -6.62 5.84 0.31
N SER A 11 -7.23 7.04 0.40
CA SER A 11 -6.50 8.27 0.11
C SER A 11 -5.62 8.67 1.30
N TRP A 12 -4.43 9.14 1.01
CA TRP A 12 -3.53 9.70 2.02
C TRP A 12 -2.61 10.71 1.36
N ASP A 13 -2.42 11.84 2.03
CA ASP A 13 -1.54 12.91 1.55
C ASP A 13 -0.10 12.69 2.01
N THR A 14 0.08 11.99 3.11
CA THR A 14 1.40 11.62 3.63
C THR A 14 1.34 10.17 4.10
N PRO A 15 2.45 9.44 4.01
CA PRO A 15 2.48 8.04 4.45
C PRO A 15 2.06 7.81 5.90
N ARG A 16 2.14 8.83 6.75
CA ARG A 16 1.71 8.71 8.15
C ARG A 16 0.21 8.54 8.31
N GLU A 17 -0.56 8.84 7.25
CA GLU A 17 -2.02 8.68 7.26
C GLU A 17 -2.47 7.29 6.79
N ILE A 18 -1.55 6.47 6.31
CA ILE A 18 -1.88 5.13 5.86
C ILE A 18 -2.30 4.29 7.06
N ASP A 19 -3.33 3.46 6.89
CA ASP A 19 -3.72 2.51 7.93
C ASP A 19 -2.55 1.64 8.35
N GLY A 20 -2.30 1.54 9.65
CA GLY A 20 -1.16 0.77 10.17
C GLY A 20 -1.22 -0.70 9.78
N GLY A 21 -2.42 -1.28 9.72
CA GLY A 21 -2.59 -2.66 9.29
C GLY A 21 -2.17 -2.87 7.84
N ALA A 22 -2.48 -1.91 6.97
CA ALA A 22 -2.06 -1.98 5.58
C ALA A 22 -0.54 -1.94 5.43
N LEU A 23 0.14 -1.17 6.28
CA LEU A 23 1.60 -1.10 6.28
C LEU A 23 2.23 -2.41 6.77
N ILE A 24 1.65 -3.02 7.79
CA ILE A 24 2.11 -4.33 8.28
C ILE A 24 1.95 -5.37 7.17
N ASP A 25 0.82 -5.35 6.48
CA ASP A 25 0.57 -6.27 5.39
C ASP A 25 1.47 -6.00 4.18
N PHE A 26 1.90 -4.76 3.99
CA PHE A 26 2.87 -4.40 2.97
C PHE A 26 4.17 -5.20 3.17
N TYR A 27 4.64 -5.29 4.41
CA TYR A 27 5.78 -6.15 4.73
C TYR A 27 5.42 -7.63 4.53
N GLY A 28 4.22 -8.03 4.93
CA GLY A 28 3.77 -9.41 4.80
C GLY A 28 3.78 -9.91 3.36
N VAL A 29 3.42 -9.06 2.40
CA VAL A 29 3.50 -9.40 0.98
C VAL A 29 4.94 -9.71 0.59
N TYR A 30 5.88 -8.86 1.00
CA TYR A 30 7.30 -9.08 0.74
C TYR A 30 7.78 -10.39 1.35
N TRP A 31 7.46 -10.61 2.63
CA TRP A 31 7.90 -11.83 3.34
C TRP A 31 7.38 -13.08 2.64
N THR A 32 6.10 -13.06 2.25
CA THR A 32 5.49 -14.20 1.58
C THR A 32 6.16 -14.51 0.23
N GLN A 33 6.56 -13.47 -0.49
CA GLN A 33 7.24 -13.63 -1.77
C GLN A 33 8.66 -14.20 -1.59
N GLU A 34 9.33 -13.82 -0.49
CA GLU A 34 10.68 -14.30 -0.21
C GLU A 34 10.70 -15.71 0.42
N HIS A 35 9.55 -16.19 0.89
CA HIS A 35 9.43 -17.48 1.56
C HIS A 35 8.32 -18.31 0.92
N PRO A 36 8.45 -18.66 -0.37
CA PRO A 36 7.39 -19.40 -1.06
C PRO A 36 7.20 -20.78 -0.42
N GLY A 37 5.95 -21.15 -0.19
CA GLY A 37 5.59 -22.42 0.40
C GLY A 37 5.67 -22.47 1.92
N GLU A 38 6.16 -21.41 2.56
CA GLU A 38 6.16 -21.33 4.02
C GLU A 38 4.89 -20.70 4.51
N GLN A 39 4.44 -21.15 5.67
CA GLN A 39 3.24 -20.60 6.27
C GLN A 39 3.55 -19.24 6.89
N SER A 40 2.86 -18.20 6.43
CA SER A 40 3.00 -16.88 6.98
C SER A 40 1.94 -16.69 8.07
N GLY A 41 2.38 -16.39 9.24
CA GLY A 41 1.50 -16.12 10.37
C GLY A 41 2.30 -15.99 11.63
N GLY A 42 1.71 -15.37 12.64
CA GLY A 42 2.40 -15.14 13.90
C GLY A 42 2.95 -13.74 13.99
N PHE A 43 4.18 -13.60 14.45
CA PHE A 43 4.74 -12.29 14.76
C PHE A 43 6.03 -12.05 13.99
N PHE A 44 6.14 -10.85 13.42
CA PHE A 44 7.38 -10.38 12.80
C PHE A 44 8.06 -9.37 13.74
N PRO A 45 9.40 -9.47 13.94
CA PRO A 45 10.10 -8.48 14.75
C PRO A 45 9.87 -7.05 14.23
N ALA A 46 9.56 -6.14 15.14
CA ALA A 46 9.20 -4.77 14.76
C ALA A 46 10.32 -4.09 13.97
N ALA A 47 11.57 -4.28 14.37
CA ALA A 47 12.71 -3.65 13.70
C ALA A 47 12.80 -4.05 12.22
N GLU A 48 12.49 -5.30 11.88
CA GLU A 48 12.54 -5.78 10.50
C GLU A 48 11.43 -5.17 9.66
N VAL A 49 10.22 -5.17 10.20
CA VAL A 49 9.05 -4.60 9.51
C VAL A 49 9.28 -3.11 9.25
N GLU A 50 9.68 -2.39 10.28
CA GLU A 50 9.86 -0.94 10.22
C GLU A 50 10.99 -0.56 9.26
N ALA A 51 12.09 -1.28 9.29
CA ALA A 51 13.21 -1.01 8.40
C ALA A 51 12.83 -1.22 6.93
N TYR A 52 12.07 -2.28 6.65
CA TYR A 52 11.60 -2.54 5.29
C TYR A 52 10.63 -1.44 4.83
N VAL A 53 9.63 -1.14 5.64
CA VAL A 53 8.57 -0.20 5.27
C VAL A 53 9.15 1.20 5.03
N ARG A 54 10.04 1.67 5.90
CA ARG A 54 10.62 3.01 5.79
C ARG A 54 11.30 3.27 4.45
N GLN A 55 11.83 2.23 3.81
CA GLN A 55 12.51 2.40 2.52
C GLN A 55 11.61 2.91 1.42
N PHE A 56 10.31 2.62 1.50
CA PHE A 56 9.38 2.82 0.38
C PHE A 56 8.47 4.02 0.51
N PHE A 57 8.62 4.80 1.58
CA PHE A 57 7.74 5.94 1.82
C PHE A 57 8.54 7.20 2.12
N THR A 58 8.04 8.34 1.66
CA THR A 58 8.73 9.63 1.83
C THR A 58 8.72 10.16 3.26
N ALA A 59 7.83 9.63 4.10
CA ALA A 59 7.78 9.96 5.51
C ALA A 59 7.75 8.66 6.30
N ASP A 60 8.35 8.67 7.49
CA ASP A 60 8.45 7.48 8.34
C ASP A 60 7.09 7.16 8.98
N PRO A 61 6.45 6.02 8.66
CA PRO A 61 5.16 5.68 9.23
C PRO A 61 5.24 4.82 10.49
N THR A 62 6.39 4.74 11.14
CA THR A 62 6.60 3.86 12.29
C THR A 62 5.60 4.12 13.41
N GLU A 63 5.34 5.39 13.73
CA GLU A 63 4.39 5.72 14.80
C GLU A 63 2.98 5.22 14.47
N THR A 64 2.59 5.34 13.20
CA THR A 64 1.28 4.86 12.75
C THR A 64 1.16 3.36 12.94
N MET A 65 2.21 2.62 12.59
CA MET A 65 2.20 1.17 12.77
C MET A 65 2.16 0.79 14.25
N ARG A 66 2.93 1.48 15.08
CA ARG A 66 2.98 1.15 16.52
C ARG A 66 1.70 1.53 17.26
N ALA A 67 0.92 2.45 16.71
CA ALA A 67 -0.39 2.78 17.27
C ALA A 67 -1.47 1.77 16.89
N HIS A 68 -1.21 0.89 15.95
CA HIS A 68 -2.18 -0.10 15.49
C HIS A 68 -2.27 -1.27 16.48
N ALA A 69 -3.47 -1.86 16.60
CA ALA A 69 -3.74 -2.95 17.52
C ALA A 69 -2.87 -4.20 17.31
N ARG A 70 -2.34 -4.36 16.08
CA ARG A 70 -1.49 -5.51 15.75
C ARG A 70 -0.05 -5.34 16.22
N TYR A 71 0.33 -4.18 16.76
CA TYR A 71 1.63 -4.04 17.39
C TYR A 71 1.57 -4.58 18.82
N ASP A 72 2.45 -5.52 19.13
CA ASP A 72 2.57 -6.10 20.47
C ASP A 72 3.81 -5.52 21.12
N ALA A 73 3.60 -4.63 22.11
CA ALA A 73 4.70 -3.94 22.75
C ALA A 73 5.56 -4.87 23.61
N GLN A 74 4.97 -5.92 24.18
CA GLN A 74 5.73 -6.87 24.98
C GLN A 74 6.71 -7.69 24.14
N ARG A 75 6.27 -8.06 22.95
CA ARG A 75 7.12 -8.81 22.01
C ARG A 75 7.98 -7.89 21.15
N ASP A 76 7.65 -6.61 21.10
CA ASP A 76 8.22 -5.66 20.14
C ASP A 76 8.12 -6.24 18.72
N ALA A 77 6.90 -6.61 18.36
CA ALA A 77 6.63 -7.33 17.12
C ALA A 77 5.24 -6.98 16.60
N TYR A 78 5.03 -7.22 15.31
CA TYR A 78 3.74 -7.03 14.66
C TYR A 78 3.10 -8.37 14.37
N GLU A 79 1.82 -8.49 14.67
CA GLU A 79 1.06 -9.69 14.36
C GLU A 79 0.67 -9.71 12.89
N PHE A 80 0.91 -10.85 12.25
CA PHE A 80 0.54 -11.06 10.85
C PHE A 80 -0.29 -12.33 10.76
N THR A 81 -1.51 -12.21 10.24
CA THR A 81 -2.47 -13.30 10.19
C THR A 81 -2.65 -13.86 8.78
N GLY A 82 -1.88 -13.36 7.83
CA GLY A 82 -1.97 -13.76 6.44
C GLY A 82 -2.61 -12.68 5.59
N LEU A 83 -2.55 -12.88 4.29
CA LEU A 83 -3.10 -11.92 3.34
C LEU A 83 -4.47 -12.40 2.89
N GLY A 84 -5.42 -11.46 2.81
CA GLY A 84 -6.71 -11.70 2.23
C GLY A 84 -6.69 -11.53 0.72
N GLY A 85 -7.84 -11.48 0.12
CA GLY A 85 -7.98 -11.15 -1.29
C GLY A 85 -7.53 -9.72 -1.54
N GLY A 86 -7.19 -9.44 -2.77
CA GLY A 86 -6.71 -8.12 -3.14
C GLY A 86 -7.30 -7.66 -4.45
N ALA A 87 -6.65 -6.68 -5.03
CA ALA A 87 -7.01 -6.16 -6.34
C ALA A 87 -5.77 -6.11 -7.21
N SER A 88 -5.95 -6.21 -8.51
CA SER A 88 -4.87 -5.95 -9.46
C SER A 88 -4.94 -4.49 -9.88
N GLY A 89 -3.78 -3.91 -10.20
CA GLY A 89 -3.72 -2.51 -10.63
C GLY A 89 -3.18 -2.38 -12.04
N ARG A 90 -3.71 -1.40 -12.76
CA ARG A 90 -3.19 -1.02 -14.08
C ARG A 90 -2.97 0.47 -14.11
N VAL A 91 -1.82 0.86 -14.65
CA VAL A 91 -1.52 2.27 -14.88
C VAL A 91 -2.22 2.68 -16.17
N VAL A 92 -3.02 3.73 -16.09
CA VAL A 92 -3.76 4.26 -17.25
C VAL A 92 -3.23 5.62 -17.70
N GLY A 93 -2.35 6.23 -16.91
CA GLY A 93 -1.71 7.49 -17.28
C GLY A 93 -0.47 7.70 -16.42
N ALA A 94 0.46 8.49 -16.91
CA ALA A 94 1.68 8.81 -16.17
C ALA A 94 2.18 10.19 -16.57
N ALA A 95 2.73 10.91 -15.61
CA ALA A 95 3.38 12.20 -15.85
C ALA A 95 4.60 12.30 -14.96
N LEU A 96 5.67 12.85 -15.50
CA LEU A 96 6.93 13.03 -14.77
C LEU A 96 7.22 14.52 -14.70
N ASP A 97 7.44 15.02 -13.48
CA ASP A 97 7.84 16.40 -13.24
C ASP A 97 9.04 16.40 -12.28
N GLY A 98 10.23 16.62 -12.84
CA GLY A 98 11.46 16.49 -12.07
C GLY A 98 11.66 15.05 -11.61
N ASP A 99 11.70 14.84 -10.31
CA ASP A 99 11.82 13.52 -9.71
C ASP A 99 10.47 12.94 -9.24
N MET A 100 9.37 13.67 -9.47
CA MET A 100 8.04 13.23 -9.05
C MET A 100 7.31 12.59 -10.22
N LEU A 101 7.05 11.30 -10.07
CA LEU A 101 6.26 10.53 -11.03
C LEU A 101 4.84 10.38 -10.49
N THR A 102 3.87 10.79 -11.29
CA THR A 102 2.46 10.69 -10.95
C THR A 102 1.83 9.62 -11.85
N LEU A 103 1.22 8.63 -11.23
CA LEU A 103 0.60 7.51 -11.93
C LEU A 103 -0.90 7.52 -11.70
N ASP A 104 -1.67 7.66 -12.78
CA ASP A 104 -3.11 7.42 -12.72
C ASP A 104 -3.33 5.93 -12.91
N TYR A 105 -4.12 5.33 -12.03
CA TYR A 105 -4.32 3.89 -12.04
C TYR A 105 -5.79 3.52 -11.85
N ALA A 106 -6.12 2.31 -12.26
CA ALA A 106 -7.39 1.67 -11.93
C ALA A 106 -7.09 0.35 -11.21
N ALA A 107 -7.85 0.09 -10.15
CA ALA A 107 -7.75 -1.17 -9.41
C ALA A 107 -8.94 -2.04 -9.76
N PHE A 108 -8.67 -3.30 -10.07
CA PHE A 108 -9.68 -4.24 -10.56
C PHE A 108 -9.87 -5.36 -9.56
N SER A 109 -11.08 -5.91 -9.54
CA SER A 109 -11.39 -7.07 -8.72
C SER A 109 -10.48 -8.24 -9.08
N ALA A 110 -9.90 -8.88 -8.06
CA ALA A 110 -9.10 -10.07 -8.26
C ALA A 110 -9.93 -11.25 -8.81
N ALA A 111 -11.26 -11.18 -8.64
CA ALA A 111 -12.13 -12.26 -9.08
C ALA A 111 -12.32 -12.29 -10.59
N ASP A 112 -12.45 -11.13 -11.23
CA ASP A 112 -12.76 -11.09 -12.66
C ASP A 112 -11.83 -10.22 -13.48
N ASP A 113 -10.98 -9.42 -12.83
CA ASP A 113 -9.98 -8.56 -13.47
C ASP A 113 -10.58 -7.58 -14.49
N THR A 114 -11.88 -7.33 -14.42
CA THR A 114 -12.59 -6.40 -15.30
C THR A 114 -13.41 -5.37 -14.54
N THR A 115 -13.86 -5.70 -13.32
CA THR A 115 -14.64 -4.78 -12.52
C THR A 115 -13.73 -3.79 -11.80
N VAL A 116 -13.91 -2.50 -12.11
CA VAL A 116 -13.13 -1.44 -11.45
C VAL A 116 -13.62 -1.29 -10.02
N MET A 117 -12.70 -1.47 -9.07
CA MET A 117 -12.99 -1.31 -7.64
C MET A 117 -12.79 0.12 -7.20
N TRP A 118 -11.69 0.73 -7.66
CA TRP A 118 -11.43 2.16 -7.44
C TRP A 118 -10.41 2.63 -8.46
N GLU A 119 -10.31 3.95 -8.57
CA GLU A 119 -9.31 4.63 -9.38
C GLU A 119 -8.61 5.65 -8.51
N GLY A 120 -7.42 6.04 -8.88
CA GLY A 120 -6.70 7.03 -8.12
C GLY A 120 -5.43 7.50 -8.80
N THR A 121 -4.73 8.36 -8.09
CA THR A 121 -3.45 8.91 -8.53
C THR A 121 -2.42 8.66 -7.44
N LEU A 122 -1.36 7.96 -7.79
CA LEU A 122 -0.26 7.63 -6.90
C LEU A 122 0.94 8.48 -7.27
N SER A 123 1.49 9.20 -6.29
CA SER A 123 2.68 10.03 -6.49
C SER A 123 3.89 9.33 -5.90
N ILE A 124 4.96 9.27 -6.67
CA ILE A 124 6.17 8.53 -6.35
C ILE A 124 7.36 9.45 -6.56
N VAL A 125 8.28 9.49 -5.60
CA VAL A 125 9.54 10.20 -5.76
C VAL A 125 10.58 9.21 -6.29
N LEU A 126 11.20 9.56 -7.42
CA LEU A 126 12.27 8.77 -8.01
C LEU A 126 13.61 9.27 -7.47
N LYS A 127 14.47 8.35 -7.11
CA LYS A 127 15.78 8.68 -6.56
C LYS A 127 16.87 8.41 -7.58
N GLU A 128 18.01 9.09 -7.39
CA GLU A 128 19.14 9.00 -8.33
C GLU A 128 19.70 7.58 -8.44
N ASP A 129 19.60 6.80 -7.37
CA ASP A 129 20.10 5.42 -7.35
C ASP A 129 19.15 4.42 -8.02
N GLY A 130 18.04 4.90 -8.59
CA GLY A 130 17.03 4.04 -9.22
C GLY A 130 15.95 3.54 -8.28
N SER A 131 16.06 3.81 -6.99
CA SER A 131 15.01 3.47 -6.04
C SER A 131 13.89 4.50 -6.09
N PHE A 132 12.79 4.20 -5.39
CA PHE A 132 11.64 5.11 -5.36
C PHE A 132 10.99 5.08 -3.99
N GLN A 133 10.18 6.12 -3.71
CA GLN A 133 9.39 6.17 -2.50
C GLN A 133 7.99 6.70 -2.81
N TYR A 134 7.01 6.10 -2.20
CA TYR A 134 5.62 6.54 -2.32
C TYR A 134 5.41 7.80 -1.49
N ALA A 135 4.80 8.80 -2.09
CA ALA A 135 4.58 10.11 -1.45
C ALA A 135 3.11 10.35 -1.08
N SER A 136 2.18 9.98 -1.94
CA SER A 136 0.75 10.18 -1.69
C SER A 136 -0.07 9.28 -2.59
N ASN A 137 -1.32 9.06 -2.19
CA ASN A 137 -2.31 8.34 -3.00
C ASN A 137 -3.65 8.99 -2.82
N ILE A 138 -4.26 9.45 -3.90
CA ILE A 138 -5.56 10.12 -3.86
C ILE A 138 -6.53 9.34 -4.73
N ARG A 139 -7.56 8.79 -4.11
CA ARG A 139 -8.62 8.10 -4.84
C ARG A 139 -9.52 9.11 -5.54
N SER A 140 -9.92 8.77 -6.75
CA SER A 140 -10.84 9.61 -7.51
C SER A 140 -12.23 9.59 -6.88
N PRO A 141 -12.87 10.75 -6.70
CA PRO A 141 -14.20 10.79 -6.07
C PRO A 141 -15.28 10.08 -6.89
N SER A 142 -15.12 10.00 -8.21
CA SER A 142 -16.09 9.33 -9.06
C SER A 142 -16.02 7.82 -8.97
N SER A 143 -14.93 7.29 -8.44
CA SER A 143 -14.71 5.86 -8.36
C SER A 143 -15.66 5.26 -7.33
N GLY A 144 -16.28 4.18 -7.66
CA GLY A 144 -17.15 3.45 -6.74
C GLY A 144 -18.49 4.09 -6.52
N THR A 145 -18.73 5.22 -7.08
CA THR A 145 -20.03 5.81 -7.01
C THR A 145 -20.69 5.73 -8.34
N GLY A 146 -19.88 5.49 -9.16
CA GLY A 146 -20.46 5.41 -10.41
C GLY A 146 -21.78 4.91 -10.33
N ASN A 147 -21.03 5.11 -9.32
CA ASN A 147 -21.75 5.01 -9.22
C ASN A 147 -22.63 5.30 -8.88
N GLN A 148 -22.52 5.25 -8.68
CA GLN A 148 -23.31 5.56 -8.35
C GLN A 148 -23.92 6.46 -8.36
N GLY A 149 -23.83 6.54 -8.44
CA GLY A 149 -24.40 7.14 -8.51
C GLY A 149 -24.62 7.94 -8.70
N ALA A 150 -24.37 7.94 -8.89
CA ALA A 150 -24.59 8.59 -9.07
C ALA A 150 -25.18 9.19 -9.28
N ALA A 151 -25.16 9.09 -9.23
CA ALA A 151 -25.69 9.60 -9.36
C ALA A 151 -26.23 10.16 -9.28
N ALA A 152 -26.22 10.13 -9.27
CA ALA A 152 -26.70 10.57 -9.21
C ALA A 152 -27.24 11.01 -9.37
#